data_984be0fd791c51833875f28d7416a717
#
_entry.id   984be0fd791c51833875f28d7416a717
#
_cell.length_a   1.000
_cell.length_b   1.000
_cell.length_c   1.000
_cell.angle_alpha   90.00
_cell.angle_beta   90.00
_cell.angle_gamma   90.00
#
_symmetry.space_group_name_H-M   'P 1'
#
loop_
_entity.id
_entity.type
_entity.pdbx_description
1 polymer ?
#
loop_
_entity_poly.entity_id
_entity_poly.type
_entity_poly.pdbx_seq_one_letter_code
_entity_poly.pdbx_strand_id
1 'polypeptide(L)'
;MLKEYIIPQCHILIKIGKKDHMQLLLNEGEVYMNSTEFFRTNKNEEIGDEYEGAMCIKNGKVSDSRENLDFEKLFCMWHINNINPVHDSLIHRIEYDKESDSTRMTIDLRKLSNFTPNEESYAVVINNVREFNRRFKLACEKNKLQYHGNKVVKYYDPEKISEETILTPFWKRNSYDKQQEIRYFIEKADKEPLELYLGSLNDIATIINVNETAIVVQGECR
;
A
#
# COMPACT_ATOMS: atom_id res chain seq x y z
N MET A 1 2.86 -26.71 5.16
CA MET A 1 2.74 -25.72 6.26
C MET A 1 3.54 -24.51 5.85
N LEU A 2 2.97 -23.31 5.88
CA LEU A 2 3.69 -22.08 5.54
C LEU A 2 4.75 -21.80 6.60
N LYS A 3 5.91 -21.29 6.18
CA LYS A 3 6.89 -20.71 7.08
C LYS A 3 6.29 -19.48 7.75
N GLU A 4 6.56 -19.29 9.04
CA GLU A 4 6.09 -18.11 9.76
C GLU A 4 7.20 -17.05 9.83
N TYR A 5 6.88 -15.82 9.45
CA TYR A 5 7.73 -14.65 9.64
C TYR A 5 7.15 -13.78 10.75
N ILE A 6 7.79 -13.79 11.91
CA ILE A 6 7.29 -13.12 13.12
C ILE A 6 7.76 -11.66 13.14
N ILE A 7 6.82 -10.74 13.29
CA ILE A 7 7.06 -9.30 13.36
C ILE A 7 6.61 -8.81 14.74
N PRO A 8 7.54 -8.34 15.58
CA PRO A 8 7.23 -7.89 16.94
C PRO A 8 6.61 -6.49 17.01
N GLN A 9 6.09 -5.99 15.90
CA GLN A 9 5.55 -4.62 15.80
C GLN A 9 4.19 -4.62 15.14
N CYS A 10 3.30 -3.76 15.64
CA CYS A 10 1.94 -3.59 15.12
C CYS A 10 1.85 -2.54 13.99
N HIS A 11 2.97 -2.02 13.49
CA HIS A 11 3.01 -1.03 12.42
C HIS A 11 4.01 -1.46 11.36
N ILE A 12 3.48 -1.97 10.24
CA ILE A 12 4.28 -2.47 9.12
C ILE A 12 3.71 -1.99 7.79
N LEU A 13 4.59 -1.90 6.80
CA LEU A 13 4.22 -1.71 5.41
C LEU A 13 4.61 -2.94 4.61
N ILE A 14 3.78 -3.30 3.63
CA ILE A 14 4.01 -4.47 2.78
C ILE A 14 3.85 -4.04 1.32
N LYS A 15 4.88 -4.30 0.51
CA LYS A 15 4.80 -4.19 -0.94
C LYS A 15 4.90 -5.56 -1.55
N ILE A 16 3.95 -5.90 -2.44
CA ILE A 16 3.94 -7.18 -3.16
C ILE A 16 4.20 -6.92 -4.64
N GLY A 17 4.97 -7.80 -5.26
CA GLY A 17 5.30 -7.71 -6.68
C GLY A 17 6.17 -8.88 -7.15
N LYS A 18 6.67 -8.76 -8.38
CA LYS A 18 7.62 -9.72 -8.93
C LYS A 18 8.93 -9.70 -8.15
N LYS A 19 9.60 -10.84 -8.10
CA LYS A 19 10.85 -11.03 -7.36
C LYS A 19 11.88 -9.94 -7.64
N ASP A 20 12.16 -9.68 -8.90
CA ASP A 20 13.20 -8.73 -9.29
C ASP A 20 12.89 -7.31 -8.83
N HIS A 21 11.64 -6.86 -8.96
CA HIS A 21 11.22 -5.54 -8.48
C HIS A 21 11.29 -5.46 -6.94
N MET A 22 10.94 -6.53 -6.24
CA MET A 22 11.02 -6.55 -4.78
C MET A 22 12.48 -6.60 -4.30
N GLN A 23 13.38 -7.23 -5.07
CA GLN A 23 14.81 -7.18 -4.80
C GLN A 23 15.39 -5.78 -5.02
N LEU A 24 14.99 -5.07 -6.07
CA LEU A 24 15.39 -3.67 -6.30
C LEU A 24 14.88 -2.77 -5.18
N LEU A 25 13.62 -2.93 -4.77
CA LEU A 25 13.09 -2.19 -3.62
C LEU A 25 13.89 -2.46 -2.34
N LEU A 26 14.26 -3.72 -2.06
CA LEU A 26 15.01 -4.07 -0.85
C LEU A 26 16.47 -3.58 -0.92
N ASN A 27 17.17 -3.85 -2.02
CA ASN A 27 18.62 -3.66 -2.12
C ASN A 27 19.02 -2.22 -2.44
N GLU A 28 18.26 -1.57 -3.31
CA GLU A 28 18.52 -0.21 -3.80
C GLU A 28 17.56 0.83 -3.21
N GLY A 29 16.48 0.37 -2.58
CA GLY A 29 15.37 1.23 -2.16
C GLY A 29 14.62 1.83 -3.35
N GLU A 30 14.57 1.13 -4.49
CA GLU A 30 13.89 1.59 -5.68
C GLU A 30 12.38 1.64 -5.46
N VAL A 31 11.84 2.84 -5.47
CA VAL A 31 10.41 3.13 -5.41
C VAL A 31 9.95 3.53 -6.81
N TYR A 32 9.21 2.65 -7.47
CA TYR A 32 8.62 2.89 -8.78
C TYR A 32 7.19 3.40 -8.63
N MET A 33 6.92 4.61 -9.12
CA MET A 33 5.65 5.30 -8.96
C MET A 33 4.98 5.55 -10.32
N ASN A 34 3.77 5.04 -10.47
CA ASN A 34 2.96 5.33 -11.65
C ASN A 34 2.09 6.58 -11.43
N SER A 35 1.62 7.15 -12.54
CA SER A 35 0.66 8.26 -12.51
C SER A 35 -0.74 7.80 -12.12
N THR A 36 -1.57 8.72 -11.64
CA THR A 36 -3.00 8.46 -11.41
C THR A 36 -3.71 8.07 -12.70
N GLU A 37 -3.34 8.66 -13.85
CA GLU A 37 -3.84 8.27 -15.17
C GLU A 37 -3.57 6.78 -15.46
N PHE A 38 -2.36 6.28 -15.14
CA PHE A 38 -2.04 4.86 -15.30
C PHE A 38 -3.02 3.97 -14.55
N PHE A 39 -3.31 4.29 -13.30
CA PHE A 39 -4.25 3.50 -12.47
C PHE A 39 -5.68 3.63 -13.00
N ARG A 40 -6.11 4.81 -13.45
CA ARG A 40 -7.45 5.03 -13.98
C ARG A 40 -7.68 4.31 -15.31
N THR A 41 -6.68 4.22 -16.17
CA THR A 41 -6.80 3.62 -17.50
C THR A 41 -6.42 2.15 -17.56
N ASN A 42 -5.87 1.60 -16.46
CA ASN A 42 -5.45 0.21 -16.40
C ASN A 42 -6.67 -0.71 -16.40
N LYS A 43 -6.72 -1.64 -17.37
CA LYS A 43 -7.83 -2.60 -17.51
C LYS A 43 -7.74 -3.79 -16.55
N ASN A 44 -6.62 -3.96 -15.86
CA ASN A 44 -6.49 -4.97 -14.81
C ASN A 44 -7.24 -4.47 -13.57
N GLU A 45 -8.37 -5.09 -13.24
CA GLU A 45 -9.21 -4.73 -12.10
C GLU A 45 -8.50 -4.84 -10.73
N GLU A 46 -7.40 -5.57 -10.65
CA GLU A 46 -6.59 -5.66 -9.43
C GLU A 46 -5.75 -4.40 -9.19
N ILE A 47 -5.39 -3.68 -10.27
CA ILE A 47 -4.49 -2.53 -10.24
C ILE A 47 -5.28 -1.25 -10.56
N GLY A 48 -6.14 -1.33 -11.57
CA GLY A 48 -6.87 -0.19 -12.09
C GLY A 48 -8.11 0.15 -11.30
N ASP A 49 -8.41 1.43 -11.19
CA ASP A 49 -9.67 1.96 -10.70
C ASP A 49 -10.06 3.15 -11.58
N GLU A 50 -11.12 3.02 -12.36
CA GLU A 50 -11.60 4.07 -13.27
C GLU A 50 -11.94 5.39 -12.55
N TYR A 51 -12.12 5.33 -11.22
CA TYR A 51 -12.34 6.49 -10.35
C TYR A 51 -11.05 7.00 -9.71
N GLU A 52 -9.87 6.46 -10.11
CA GLU A 52 -8.59 6.88 -9.55
C GLU A 52 -8.26 8.33 -9.92
N GLY A 53 -7.71 9.04 -8.95
CA GLY A 53 -7.36 10.45 -9.10
C GLY A 53 -8.39 11.38 -8.48
N ALA A 54 -8.17 12.68 -8.61
CA ALA A 54 -9.07 13.67 -8.06
C ALA A 54 -10.21 13.94 -9.05
N MET A 55 -11.33 13.29 -8.86
CA MET A 55 -12.52 13.44 -9.66
C MET A 55 -13.67 13.94 -8.80
N CYS A 56 -14.58 14.72 -9.39
CA CYS A 56 -15.86 15.06 -8.77
C CYS A 56 -16.84 13.91 -8.95
N ILE A 57 -17.41 13.45 -7.86
CA ILE A 57 -18.50 12.46 -7.86
C ILE A 57 -19.76 13.10 -7.33
N LYS A 58 -20.88 12.80 -7.99
CA LYS A 58 -22.23 13.15 -7.54
C LYS A 58 -23.21 12.04 -7.92
N ASN A 59 -24.00 11.57 -6.96
CA ASN A 59 -25.00 10.50 -7.19
C ASN A 59 -24.41 9.28 -7.91
N GLY A 60 -23.25 8.79 -7.46
CA GLY A 60 -22.58 7.62 -8.02
C GLY A 60 -21.94 7.83 -9.40
N LYS A 61 -22.01 9.03 -9.97
CA LYS A 61 -21.46 9.33 -11.29
C LYS A 61 -20.29 10.30 -11.19
N VAL A 62 -19.27 10.05 -11.97
CA VAL A 62 -18.18 11.01 -12.19
C VAL A 62 -18.76 12.21 -12.93
N SER A 63 -18.68 13.38 -12.34
CA SER A 63 -19.20 14.63 -12.91
C SER A 63 -18.12 15.46 -13.60
N ASP A 64 -16.86 15.31 -13.18
CA ASP A 64 -15.73 16.02 -13.78
C ASP A 64 -14.42 15.26 -13.56
N SER A 65 -13.55 15.24 -14.57
CA SER A 65 -12.19 14.75 -14.50
C SER A 65 -11.22 15.92 -14.57
N ARG A 66 -10.40 16.09 -13.53
CA ARG A 66 -9.37 17.14 -13.56
C ARG A 66 -8.16 16.65 -14.35
N GLU A 67 -8.05 17.04 -15.61
CA GLU A 67 -6.92 16.70 -16.49
C GLU A 67 -5.55 17.05 -15.89
N ASN A 68 -5.48 18.07 -15.04
CA ASN A 68 -4.24 18.51 -14.39
C ASN A 68 -3.72 17.58 -13.31
N LEU A 69 -4.51 16.61 -12.85
CA LEU A 69 -4.13 15.67 -11.79
C LEU A 69 -3.66 14.31 -12.32
N ASP A 70 -3.67 14.12 -13.64
CA ASP A 70 -3.26 12.89 -14.30
C ASP A 70 -1.77 12.55 -14.13
N PHE A 71 -0.99 13.53 -13.70
CA PHE A 71 0.46 13.44 -13.60
C PHE A 71 0.97 13.14 -12.18
N GLU A 72 0.08 13.13 -11.22
CA GLU A 72 0.41 12.79 -9.85
C GLU A 72 0.98 11.38 -9.75
N LYS A 73 2.06 11.20 -8.98
CA LYS A 73 2.73 9.92 -8.80
C LYS A 73 2.35 9.28 -7.49
N LEU A 74 1.94 8.02 -7.56
CA LEU A 74 1.52 7.24 -6.41
C LEU A 74 2.42 6.03 -6.21
N PHE A 75 2.85 5.83 -4.96
CA PHE A 75 3.41 4.58 -4.49
C PHE A 75 2.51 4.01 -3.41
N CYS A 76 1.91 2.88 -3.68
CA CYS A 76 0.93 2.24 -2.83
C CYS A 76 1.54 1.04 -2.12
N MET A 77 1.27 0.94 -0.83
CA MET A 77 1.68 -0.18 0.01
C MET A 77 0.50 -0.62 0.89
N TRP A 78 0.52 -1.85 1.31
CA TRP A 78 -0.30 -2.33 2.39
C TRP A 78 0.15 -1.75 3.72
N HIS A 79 -0.83 -1.41 4.56
CA HIS A 79 -0.58 -0.79 5.85
C HIS A 79 -1.31 -1.55 6.95
N ILE A 80 -0.54 -2.08 7.89
CA ILE A 80 -1.05 -2.72 9.10
C ILE A 80 -0.60 -1.90 10.29
N ASN A 81 -1.54 -1.48 11.12
CA ASN A 81 -1.25 -0.80 12.39
C ASN A 81 -2.39 -1.03 13.41
N ASN A 82 -2.18 -0.57 14.64
CA ASN A 82 -3.15 -0.72 15.75
C ASN A 82 -4.46 0.04 15.51
N ILE A 83 -4.44 1.09 14.68
CA ILE A 83 -5.59 1.97 14.40
C ILE A 83 -6.39 1.43 13.21
N ASN A 84 -5.72 0.74 12.29
CA ASN A 84 -6.33 0.15 11.11
C ASN A 84 -6.13 -1.39 11.18
N PRO A 85 -7.03 -2.08 11.89
CA PRO A 85 -6.92 -3.51 12.08
C PRO A 85 -6.95 -4.22 10.72
N VAL A 86 -6.26 -5.34 10.66
CA VAL A 86 -6.26 -6.19 9.46
C VAL A 86 -7.68 -6.60 9.14
N HIS A 87 -8.08 -6.48 7.88
CA HIS A 87 -9.39 -6.92 7.42
C HIS A 87 -9.59 -8.40 7.75
N ASP A 88 -10.70 -8.77 8.36
CA ASP A 88 -10.97 -10.13 8.89
C ASP A 88 -10.73 -11.23 7.85
N SER A 89 -11.03 -10.96 6.57
CA SER A 89 -10.82 -11.93 5.49
C SER A 89 -9.36 -12.33 5.27
N LEU A 90 -8.41 -11.55 5.77
CA LEU A 90 -6.96 -11.75 5.63
C LEU A 90 -6.36 -12.50 6.81
N ILE A 91 -7.07 -12.47 7.92
CA ILE A 91 -6.66 -13.15 9.14
C ILE A 91 -6.83 -14.65 8.92
N HIS A 92 -5.74 -15.38 9.08
CA HIS A 92 -5.76 -16.84 9.07
C HIS A 92 -6.02 -17.40 10.47
N ARG A 93 -5.41 -16.78 11.48
CA ARG A 93 -5.45 -17.25 12.86
C ARG A 93 -5.18 -16.11 13.83
N ILE A 94 -5.91 -16.08 14.93
CA ILE A 94 -5.61 -15.24 16.09
C ILE A 94 -5.42 -16.15 17.29
N GLU A 95 -4.34 -15.95 18.02
CA GLU A 95 -4.02 -16.64 19.26
C GLU A 95 -3.75 -15.61 20.33
N TYR A 96 -4.34 -15.80 21.49
CA TYR A 96 -4.08 -14.99 22.66
C TYR A 96 -3.28 -15.81 23.67
N ASP A 97 -2.12 -15.30 24.02
CA ASP A 97 -1.28 -15.87 25.08
C ASP A 97 -1.56 -15.13 26.39
N LYS A 98 -2.18 -15.84 27.34
CA LYS A 98 -2.54 -15.30 28.65
C LYS A 98 -1.34 -15.06 29.56
N GLU A 99 -0.24 -15.79 29.35
CA GLU A 99 0.94 -15.67 30.20
C GLU A 99 1.75 -14.43 29.88
N SER A 100 1.85 -14.10 28.59
CA SER A 100 2.58 -12.93 28.10
C SER A 100 1.68 -11.71 27.82
N ASP A 101 0.34 -11.83 28.01
CA ASP A 101 -0.65 -10.80 27.64
C ASP A 101 -0.44 -10.29 26.22
N SER A 102 -0.16 -11.20 25.30
CA SER A 102 0.15 -10.86 23.92
C SER A 102 -0.82 -11.52 22.94
N THR A 103 -1.13 -10.81 21.87
CA THR A 103 -1.91 -11.35 20.75
C THR A 103 -0.98 -11.66 19.58
N ARG A 104 -1.14 -12.85 19.03
CA ARG A 104 -0.46 -13.30 17.83
C ARG A 104 -1.47 -13.44 16.70
N MET A 105 -1.29 -12.66 15.65
CA MET A 105 -2.15 -12.67 14.48
C MET A 105 -1.39 -13.19 13.27
N THR A 106 -1.86 -14.26 12.66
CA THR A 106 -1.29 -14.82 11.44
C THR A 106 -2.04 -14.27 10.24
N ILE A 107 -1.32 -13.64 9.32
CA ILE A 107 -1.83 -13.06 8.09
C ILE A 107 -1.37 -13.90 6.92
N ASP A 108 -2.31 -14.40 6.14
CA ASP A 108 -2.02 -15.12 4.90
C ASP A 108 -1.93 -14.13 3.73
N LEU A 109 -0.71 -13.83 3.29
CA LEU A 109 -0.46 -12.90 2.19
C LEU A 109 -1.10 -13.30 0.86
N ARG A 110 -1.39 -14.59 0.67
CA ARG A 110 -2.07 -15.09 -0.53
C ARG A 110 -3.52 -14.62 -0.62
N LYS A 111 -4.10 -14.22 0.52
CA LYS A 111 -5.46 -13.67 0.60
C LYS A 111 -5.48 -12.16 0.39
N LEU A 112 -4.32 -11.52 0.21
CA LEU A 112 -4.23 -10.11 -0.02
C LEU A 112 -4.93 -9.75 -1.32
N SER A 113 -6.16 -9.27 -1.19
CA SER A 113 -7.03 -8.76 -2.25
C SER A 113 -6.97 -9.58 -3.55
N ASN A 114 -7.41 -9.05 -4.63
CA ASN A 114 -7.47 -9.66 -5.95
C ASN A 114 -6.09 -10.04 -6.55
N PHE A 115 -5.02 -9.96 -5.77
CA PHE A 115 -3.70 -10.38 -6.22
C PHE A 115 -3.64 -11.91 -6.27
N THR A 116 -3.57 -12.48 -7.47
CA THR A 116 -3.37 -13.92 -7.66
C THR A 116 -1.87 -14.21 -7.51
N PRO A 117 -1.42 -14.77 -6.38
CA PRO A 117 -0.01 -15.09 -6.20
C PRO A 117 0.42 -16.11 -7.25
N ASN A 118 1.51 -15.85 -7.92
CA ASN A 118 2.20 -16.82 -8.76
C ASN A 118 3.54 -17.18 -8.12
N GLU A 119 4.28 -18.13 -8.70
CA GLU A 119 5.57 -18.60 -8.16
C GLU A 119 6.61 -17.48 -8.02
N GLU A 120 6.43 -16.36 -8.74
CA GLU A 120 7.33 -15.20 -8.72
C GLU A 120 6.88 -14.08 -7.75
N SER A 121 5.83 -14.31 -6.97
CA SER A 121 5.28 -13.30 -6.06
C SER A 121 6.07 -13.22 -4.77
N TYR A 122 6.63 -12.04 -4.52
CA TYR A 122 7.40 -11.74 -3.32
C TYR A 122 6.83 -10.50 -2.63
N ALA A 123 7.04 -10.42 -1.33
CA ALA A 123 6.69 -9.27 -0.52
C ALA A 123 7.93 -8.69 0.14
N VAL A 124 8.08 -7.37 0.10
CA VAL A 124 8.98 -6.62 0.98
C VAL A 124 8.17 -6.13 2.17
N VAL A 125 8.55 -6.60 3.34
CA VAL A 125 7.91 -6.25 4.62
C VAL A 125 8.82 -5.26 5.34
N ILE A 126 8.34 -4.03 5.48
CA ILE A 126 9.06 -2.94 6.15
C ILE A 126 8.58 -2.87 7.60
N ASN A 127 9.47 -3.10 8.54
CA ASN A 127 9.20 -3.14 9.97
C ASN A 127 9.58 -1.83 10.70
N ASN A 128 10.39 -0.96 10.08
CA ASN A 128 10.68 0.38 10.60
C ASN A 128 10.09 1.46 9.68
N VAL A 129 8.78 1.66 9.80
CA VAL A 129 8.02 2.61 8.97
C VAL A 129 8.49 4.04 9.14
N ARG A 130 8.92 4.42 10.36
CA ARG A 130 9.44 5.78 10.62
C ARG A 130 10.70 6.06 9.80
N GLU A 131 11.62 5.11 9.76
CA GLU A 131 12.88 5.26 9.02
C GLU A 131 12.62 5.22 7.51
N PHE A 132 11.71 4.36 7.03
CA PHE A 132 11.28 4.35 5.64
C PHE A 132 10.73 5.72 5.22
N ASN A 133 9.81 6.30 6.00
CA ASN A 133 9.23 7.61 5.73
C ASN A 133 10.30 8.72 5.72
N ARG A 134 11.28 8.67 6.63
CA ARG A 134 12.40 9.60 6.67
C ARG A 134 13.24 9.53 5.40
N ARG A 135 13.62 8.32 4.96
CA ARG A 135 14.39 8.09 3.71
C ARG A 135 13.63 8.55 2.49
N PHE A 136 12.33 8.24 2.43
CA PHE A 136 11.46 8.67 1.33
C PHE A 136 11.45 10.21 1.22
N LYS A 137 11.21 10.90 2.32
CA LYS A 137 11.22 12.36 2.37
C LYS A 137 12.56 12.95 1.92
N LEU A 138 13.67 12.43 2.43
CA LEU A 138 15.02 12.90 2.05
C LEU A 138 15.31 12.67 0.56
N ALA A 139 14.88 11.55 0.01
CA ALA A 139 15.04 11.29 -1.42
C ALA A 139 14.22 12.27 -2.27
N CYS A 140 13.00 12.62 -1.85
CA CYS A 140 12.21 13.66 -2.51
C CYS A 140 12.91 15.03 -2.46
N GLU A 141 13.41 15.42 -1.29
CA GLU A 141 14.15 16.70 -1.10
C GLU A 141 15.39 16.77 -2.00
N LYS A 142 16.19 15.69 -2.03
CA LYS A 142 17.38 15.59 -2.87
C LYS A 142 17.08 15.76 -4.37
N ASN A 143 15.96 15.21 -4.81
CA ASN A 143 15.51 15.28 -6.22
C ASN A 143 14.62 16.49 -6.50
N LYS A 144 14.43 17.41 -5.53
CA LYS A 144 13.59 18.62 -5.66
C LYS A 144 12.14 18.28 -6.07
N LEU A 145 11.62 17.17 -5.57
CA LEU A 145 10.25 16.72 -5.85
C LEU A 145 9.29 17.30 -4.81
N GLN A 146 8.10 17.67 -5.27
CA GLN A 146 7.04 18.16 -4.40
C GLN A 146 6.30 16.97 -3.77
N TYR A 147 6.74 16.59 -2.58
CA TYR A 147 6.15 15.51 -1.80
C TYR A 147 5.03 16.04 -0.89
N HIS A 148 3.80 15.55 -1.11
CA HIS A 148 2.62 15.95 -0.34
C HIS A 148 2.33 15.07 0.88
N GLY A 149 3.23 14.14 1.18
CA GLY A 149 3.10 13.24 2.32
C GLY A 149 2.57 11.85 1.94
N ASN A 150 2.32 11.07 2.98
CA ASN A 150 1.67 9.78 2.87
C ASN A 150 0.40 9.78 3.73
N LYS A 151 -0.64 9.11 3.24
CA LYS A 151 -1.91 8.96 3.97
C LYS A 151 -2.50 7.57 3.72
N VAL A 152 -3.18 7.08 4.73
CA VAL A 152 -4.06 5.91 4.60
C VAL A 152 -5.24 6.27 3.70
N VAL A 153 -5.57 5.39 2.79
CA VAL A 153 -6.66 5.57 1.84
C VAL A 153 -8.00 5.53 2.56
N LYS A 154 -8.86 6.47 2.24
CA LYS A 154 -10.26 6.49 2.68
C LYS A 154 -11.12 5.78 1.65
N TYR A 155 -11.75 4.69 2.07
CA TYR A 155 -12.68 3.94 1.21
C TYR A 155 -14.09 4.55 1.27
N TYR A 156 -14.76 4.62 0.11
CA TYR A 156 -16.08 5.22 -0.01
C TYR A 156 -16.97 4.39 -0.94
N ASP A 157 -18.26 4.51 -0.72
CA ASP A 157 -19.29 3.94 -1.58
C ASP A 157 -19.81 5.03 -2.53
N PRO A 158 -19.56 4.92 -3.84
CA PRO A 158 -19.99 5.93 -4.80
C PRO A 158 -21.50 6.21 -4.76
N GLU A 159 -22.32 5.19 -4.49
CA GLU A 159 -23.78 5.30 -4.48
C GLU A 159 -24.30 6.10 -3.27
N LYS A 160 -23.51 6.19 -2.20
CA LYS A 160 -23.86 6.96 -0.99
C LYS A 160 -23.44 8.43 -1.06
N ILE A 161 -22.75 8.85 -2.11
CA ILE A 161 -22.36 10.24 -2.30
C ILE A 161 -23.50 10.99 -3.00
N SER A 162 -24.31 11.69 -2.24
CA SER A 162 -25.45 12.46 -2.73
C SER A 162 -25.08 13.88 -3.18
N GLU A 163 -24.06 14.47 -2.56
CA GLU A 163 -23.57 15.80 -2.87
C GLU A 163 -22.32 15.74 -3.73
N GLU A 164 -22.06 16.81 -4.46
CA GLU A 164 -20.84 16.91 -5.24
C GLU A 164 -19.60 16.86 -4.34
N THR A 165 -18.81 15.82 -4.49
CA THR A 165 -17.65 15.55 -3.65
C THR A 165 -16.41 15.45 -4.50
N ILE A 166 -15.38 16.24 -4.16
CA ILE A 166 -14.07 16.18 -4.78
C ILE A 166 -13.29 15.04 -4.13
N LEU A 167 -12.91 14.05 -4.94
CA LEU A 167 -12.00 13.00 -4.53
C LEU A 167 -10.56 13.47 -4.66
N THR A 168 -9.74 13.05 -3.72
CA THR A 168 -8.29 13.23 -3.78
C THR A 168 -7.63 11.88 -4.08
N PRO A 169 -6.34 11.82 -4.40
CA PRO A 169 -5.60 10.57 -4.61
C PRO A 169 -5.59 9.62 -3.39
N PHE A 170 -6.12 10.08 -2.24
CA PHE A 170 -6.25 9.28 -1.01
C PHE A 170 -7.66 8.70 -0.80
N TRP A 171 -8.50 8.76 -1.83
CA TRP A 171 -9.82 8.13 -1.81
C TRP A 171 -9.87 6.99 -2.81
N LYS A 172 -10.54 5.89 -2.45
CA LYS A 172 -10.74 4.73 -3.31
C LYS A 172 -12.10 4.09 -3.06
N ARG A 173 -12.67 3.47 -4.09
CA ARG A 173 -13.96 2.78 -3.95
C ARG A 173 -13.87 1.68 -2.88
N ASN A 174 -14.94 1.45 -2.14
CA ASN A 174 -15.03 0.43 -1.08
C ASN A 174 -14.86 -1.01 -1.59
N SER A 175 -15.06 -1.27 -2.89
CA SER A 175 -14.73 -2.56 -3.50
C SER A 175 -13.25 -2.95 -3.35
N TYR A 176 -12.37 -1.98 -3.06
CA TYR A 176 -10.93 -2.17 -2.85
C TYR A 176 -10.50 -2.10 -1.37
N ASP A 177 -11.44 -2.06 -0.41
CA ASP A 177 -11.14 -1.86 1.02
C ASP A 177 -10.18 -2.92 1.61
N LYS A 178 -10.21 -4.14 1.06
CA LYS A 178 -9.26 -5.20 1.41
C LYS A 178 -7.81 -4.84 1.15
N GLN A 179 -7.54 -3.88 0.27
CA GLN A 179 -6.18 -3.45 -0.04
C GLN A 179 -5.53 -2.68 1.11
N GLN A 180 -6.31 -2.08 2.02
CA GLN A 180 -5.82 -1.36 3.21
C GLN A 180 -4.60 -0.48 2.89
N GLU A 181 -4.70 0.30 1.83
CA GLU A 181 -3.58 1.04 1.25
C GLU A 181 -3.14 2.22 2.11
N ILE A 182 -1.82 2.44 2.16
CA ILE A 182 -1.21 3.73 2.39
C ILE A 182 -0.58 4.20 1.08
N ARG A 183 -0.77 5.46 0.75
CA ARG A 183 -0.23 6.07 -0.47
C ARG A 183 0.77 7.15 -0.17
N TYR A 184 1.89 7.11 -0.88
CA TYR A 184 2.88 8.17 -0.97
C TYR A 184 2.61 8.95 -2.25
N PHE A 185 2.50 10.27 -2.12
CA PHE A 185 2.04 11.12 -3.20
C PHE A 185 3.08 12.18 -3.53
N ILE A 186 3.44 12.24 -4.83
CA ILE A 186 4.36 13.25 -5.39
C ILE A 186 3.66 13.92 -6.56
N GLU A 187 3.65 15.24 -6.54
CA GLU A 187 3.25 16.03 -7.70
C GLU A 187 4.41 16.13 -8.70
N LYS A 188 4.17 15.75 -9.94
CA LYS A 188 5.14 15.83 -11.04
C LYS A 188 4.42 16.09 -12.36
N ALA A 189 4.94 17.02 -13.14
CA ALA A 189 4.25 17.58 -14.31
C ALA A 189 4.31 16.71 -15.59
N ASP A 190 4.74 15.45 -15.52
CA ASP A 190 4.82 14.56 -16.67
C ASP A 190 4.10 13.21 -16.43
N LYS A 191 3.80 12.49 -17.52
CA LYS A 191 3.11 11.18 -17.48
C LYS A 191 4.04 10.01 -17.19
N GLU A 192 5.35 10.19 -17.35
CA GLU A 192 6.31 9.12 -17.21
C GLU A 192 6.37 8.63 -15.76
N PRO A 193 6.54 7.34 -15.54
CA PRO A 193 6.77 6.81 -14.20
C PRO A 193 7.95 7.51 -13.53
N LEU A 194 7.88 7.61 -12.21
CA LEU A 194 8.96 8.16 -11.40
C LEU A 194 9.69 7.02 -10.67
N GLU A 195 11.00 6.96 -10.86
CA GLU A 195 11.89 6.13 -10.07
C GLU A 195 12.59 6.98 -9.00
N LEU A 196 12.45 6.56 -7.76
CA LEU A 196 13.05 7.23 -6.61
C LEU A 196 13.86 6.22 -5.80
N TYR A 197 15.11 6.55 -5.48
CA TYR A 197 16.03 5.66 -4.76
C TYR A 197 16.24 6.10 -3.32
N LEU A 198 15.88 5.25 -2.37
CA LEU A 198 15.98 5.52 -0.92
C LEU A 198 17.28 5.01 -0.30
N GLY A 199 18.10 4.30 -1.08
CA GLY A 199 19.20 3.48 -0.60
C GLY A 199 18.70 2.14 -0.02
N SER A 200 19.63 1.22 0.25
CA SER A 200 19.29 -0.12 0.74
C SER A 200 18.34 -0.08 1.94
N LEU A 201 17.32 -0.95 1.91
CA LEU A 201 16.35 -1.12 2.98
C LEU A 201 16.62 -2.36 3.84
N ASN A 202 17.74 -3.06 3.62
CA ASN A 202 18.07 -4.32 4.30
C ASN A 202 18.11 -4.22 5.84
N ASP A 203 18.31 -3.03 6.39
CA ASP A 203 18.32 -2.75 7.81
C ASP A 203 16.92 -2.53 8.42
N ILE A 204 15.90 -2.30 7.58
CA ILE A 204 14.54 -1.97 8.01
C ILE A 204 13.47 -2.84 7.35
N ALA A 205 13.84 -3.75 6.48
CA ALA A 205 12.90 -4.56 5.72
C ALA A 205 13.44 -5.97 5.43
N THR A 206 12.53 -6.87 5.10
CA THR A 206 12.83 -8.25 4.70
C THR A 206 12.00 -8.62 3.48
N ILE A 207 12.59 -9.40 2.56
CA ILE A 207 11.89 -9.99 1.43
C ILE A 207 11.43 -11.41 1.77
N ILE A 208 10.19 -11.74 1.45
CA ILE A 208 9.60 -13.05 1.69
C ILE A 208 8.88 -13.57 0.45
N ASN A 209 8.86 -14.88 0.25
CA ASN A 209 8.03 -15.51 -0.79
C ASN A 209 6.58 -15.61 -0.28
N VAL A 210 5.65 -14.98 -0.99
CA VAL A 210 4.23 -14.91 -0.61
C VAL A 210 3.58 -16.30 -0.54
N ASN A 211 4.00 -17.23 -1.40
CA ASN A 211 3.41 -18.58 -1.46
C ASN A 211 3.90 -19.51 -0.33
N GLU A 212 5.05 -19.20 0.24
CA GLU A 212 5.71 -20.06 1.23
C GLU A 212 5.62 -19.52 2.67
N THR A 213 5.26 -18.25 2.84
CA THR A 213 5.41 -17.55 4.11
C THR A 213 4.11 -16.88 4.54
N ALA A 214 3.69 -17.14 5.77
CA ALA A 214 2.69 -16.33 6.47
C ALA A 214 3.38 -15.28 7.34
N ILE A 215 2.82 -14.08 7.40
CA ILE A 215 3.27 -13.05 8.34
C ILE A 215 2.55 -13.25 9.67
N VAL A 216 3.31 -13.30 10.74
CA VAL A 216 2.80 -13.33 12.10
C VAL A 216 3.12 -12.01 12.76
N VAL A 217 2.10 -11.21 12.99
CA VAL A 217 2.19 -9.98 13.77
C VAL A 217 1.99 -10.35 15.23
N GLN A 218 2.98 -10.06 16.05
CA GLN A 218 2.93 -10.30 17.49
C GLN A 218 3.09 -8.97 18.21
N GLY A 219 2.16 -8.64 19.08
CA GLY A 219 2.20 -7.40 19.86
C GLY A 219 1.24 -7.42 21.02
N GLU A 220 1.52 -6.58 22.01
CA GLU A 220 0.56 -6.23 23.03
C GLU A 220 -0.52 -5.38 22.35
N CYS A 221 -1.68 -5.94 22.11
CA CYS A 221 -2.86 -5.17 21.71
C CYS A 221 -3.43 -4.51 22.97
N ARG A 222 -2.93 -3.32 23.29
CA ARG A 222 -3.54 -2.44 24.31
C ARG A 222 -4.52 -1.49 23.65
#